data_764967815ada25f7bf58badf6d457ac9
#
_entry.id   764967815ada25f7bf58badf6d457ac9
#
_cell.length_a   1.000
_cell.length_b   1.000
_cell.length_c   1.000
_cell.angle_alpha   90.00
_cell.angle_beta   90.00
_cell.angle_gamma   90.00
#
_symmetry.space_group_name_H-M   'P 1'
#
loop_
_entity.id
_entity.type
_entity.pdbx_description
1 polymer ?
#
loop_
_entity_poly.entity_id
_entity_poly.type
_entity_poly.pdbx_seq_one_letter_code
_entity_poly.pdbx_strand_id
1 'polypeptide(L)'
;SKFREFIKRLNSTISADKLSDYVHHYTGFSNIYNCRLEIPETHSEKWVSINDNPKSAINLAKTICTEGQKLSEQFPGIVLLIFVPNSWSNYRQFNYHGETFDLHNYIKAFAAQHRFTTQFIEEKTLYDKMVCEISWWLSLALFVKALRTPWTLADLDQNTAYAGIGYSIKKQYSGKAEVALGCSHIYNAQGQGLRYKLSKVEHPQFDKKKNPYLNFEEAYKFGMDILALFQDAMEKLPQRVVVHKRTPFKNDEIEGITNALKQAGISEIDLITITQEYDLKFIAEKIMYGQFLEDGYPVDRGTCIKLSSRNALLWTHGVVPSIQSNRRYYQGGRCIPAPLKITKYYGHGDLETIAKEILGFTKMNWNSFNLYTKLPATIDTSNTLAQVGNLLRQYNGVTYDYRFFI
;
A
#
# COMPACT_ATOMS: atom_id res chain seq x y z
N SER A 1 24.18 10.87 -19.88
CA SER A 1 22.95 11.69 -19.83
C SER A 1 22.76 12.24 -18.41
N LYS A 2 22.16 13.40 -18.26
CA LYS A 2 21.82 14.00 -16.95
C LYS A 2 21.00 13.05 -16.08
N PHE A 3 20.10 12.31 -16.67
CA PHE A 3 19.31 11.29 -15.99
C PHE A 3 20.20 10.21 -15.35
N ARG A 4 21.17 9.67 -16.09
CA ARG A 4 22.10 8.68 -15.57
C ARG A 4 22.93 9.23 -14.41
N GLU A 5 23.43 10.45 -14.52
CA GLU A 5 24.19 11.11 -13.46
C GLU A 5 23.33 11.32 -12.20
N PHE A 6 22.04 11.66 -12.38
CA PHE A 6 21.10 11.76 -11.26
C PHE A 6 20.97 10.41 -10.52
N ILE A 7 20.79 9.29 -11.26
CA ILE A 7 20.70 7.97 -10.62
C ILE A 7 22.03 7.54 -9.97
N LYS A 8 23.19 7.87 -10.58
CA LYS A 8 24.51 7.57 -9.99
C LYS A 8 24.71 8.20 -8.61
N ARG A 9 24.08 9.35 -8.33
CA ARG A 9 24.15 10.00 -7.01
C ARG A 9 23.66 9.11 -5.87
N LEU A 10 22.74 8.16 -6.15
CA LEU A 10 22.26 7.21 -5.15
C LEU A 10 23.36 6.30 -4.59
N ASN A 11 24.50 6.16 -5.27
CA ASN A 11 25.65 5.42 -4.78
C ASN A 11 26.61 6.28 -3.91
N SER A 12 26.30 7.56 -3.74
CA SER A 12 27.15 8.52 -3.03
C SER A 12 26.46 9.05 -1.77
N THR A 13 27.26 9.52 -0.83
CA THR A 13 26.74 10.26 0.33
C THR A 13 26.24 11.63 -0.10
N ILE A 14 25.05 12.02 0.39
CA ILE A 14 24.44 13.31 0.12
C ILE A 14 24.04 13.95 1.45
N SER A 15 24.54 15.16 1.68
CA SER A 15 24.22 15.89 2.89
C SER A 15 22.80 16.44 2.85
N ALA A 16 22.08 16.36 3.95
CA ALA A 16 20.81 17.03 4.12
C ALA A 16 21.05 18.53 4.34
N ASP A 17 20.27 19.38 3.67
CA ASP A 17 20.33 20.84 3.86
C ASP A 17 19.95 21.24 5.29
N LYS A 18 18.98 20.52 5.88
CA LYS A 18 18.55 20.66 7.27
C LYS A 18 18.44 19.29 7.90
N LEU A 19 19.27 19.02 8.88
CA LEU A 19 19.14 17.84 9.73
C LEU A 19 17.91 17.99 10.61
N SER A 20 17.14 16.94 10.73
CA SER A 20 16.04 16.81 11.68
C SER A 20 16.08 15.40 12.28
N ASP A 21 15.29 15.15 13.33
CA ASP A 21 15.27 13.84 13.99
C ASP A 21 14.80 12.70 13.09
N TYR A 22 14.28 13.00 11.90
CA TYR A 22 13.78 12.04 10.93
C TYR A 22 14.33 12.26 9.51
N VAL A 23 15.15 13.28 9.28
CA VAL A 23 15.87 13.49 8.01
C VAL A 23 17.36 13.54 8.30
N HIS A 24 18.04 12.47 7.96
CA HIS A 24 19.49 12.31 8.11
C HIS A 24 20.20 12.45 6.78
N HIS A 25 21.54 12.59 6.81
CA HIS A 25 22.34 12.50 5.61
C HIS A 25 22.09 11.16 4.91
N TYR A 26 21.94 11.20 3.61
CA TYR A 26 21.86 9.98 2.80
C TYR A 26 23.26 9.40 2.64
N THR A 27 23.49 8.19 3.10
CA THR A 27 24.84 7.58 3.16
C THR A 27 25.21 6.73 1.95
N GLY A 28 24.33 6.68 0.96
CA GLY A 28 24.51 5.88 -0.25
C GLY A 28 23.79 4.52 -0.20
N PHE A 29 23.32 4.07 -1.35
CA PHE A 29 22.50 2.88 -1.49
C PHE A 29 23.11 1.63 -0.85
N SER A 30 24.39 1.37 -1.12
CA SER A 30 25.06 0.16 -0.60
C SER A 30 25.19 0.18 0.92
N ASN A 31 25.39 1.35 1.53
CA ASN A 31 25.53 1.47 2.98
C ASN A 31 24.16 1.28 3.69
N ILE A 32 23.07 1.71 3.05
CA ILE A 32 21.73 1.61 3.62
C ILE A 32 21.17 0.19 3.50
N TYR A 33 21.35 -0.43 2.34
CA TYR A 33 20.65 -1.69 1.99
C TYR A 33 21.58 -2.92 1.94
N ASN A 34 22.87 -2.74 2.20
CA ASN A 34 23.87 -3.81 2.11
C ASN A 34 23.84 -4.57 0.78
N CYS A 35 23.56 -3.85 -0.32
CA CYS A 35 23.59 -4.39 -1.68
C CYS A 35 23.96 -3.29 -2.67
N ARG A 36 24.49 -3.70 -3.84
CA ARG A 36 24.93 -2.76 -4.88
C ARG A 36 23.73 -2.32 -5.75
N LEU A 37 23.72 -1.05 -6.12
CA LEU A 37 22.85 -0.52 -7.18
C LEU A 37 23.66 -0.42 -8.47
N GLU A 38 23.43 -1.35 -9.39
CA GLU A 38 24.02 -1.32 -10.72
C GLU A 38 23.22 -0.42 -11.65
N ILE A 39 23.92 0.51 -12.31
CA ILE A 39 23.32 1.48 -13.22
C ILE A 39 23.96 1.28 -14.60
N PRO A 40 23.17 0.90 -15.62
CA PRO A 40 23.72 0.60 -16.93
C PRO A 40 24.35 1.83 -17.62
N GLU A 41 25.29 1.59 -18.50
CA GLU A 41 25.82 2.61 -19.41
C GLU A 41 24.80 2.92 -20.50
N THR A 42 24.82 4.17 -21.02
CA THR A 42 23.84 4.63 -22.01
C THR A 42 23.92 3.94 -23.38
N HIS A 43 25.01 3.23 -23.64
CA HIS A 43 25.23 2.45 -24.85
C HIS A 43 25.05 0.95 -24.63
N SER A 44 24.66 0.53 -23.42
CA SER A 44 24.42 -0.88 -23.13
C SER A 44 23.05 -1.34 -23.64
N GLU A 45 22.88 -2.63 -23.81
CA GLU A 45 21.59 -3.26 -24.18
C GLU A 45 20.47 -3.01 -23.15
N LYS A 46 20.85 -2.64 -21.92
CA LYS A 46 19.91 -2.29 -20.83
C LYS A 46 19.40 -0.84 -20.93
N TRP A 47 19.80 -0.10 -21.94
CA TRP A 47 19.41 1.31 -22.15
C TRP A 47 18.65 1.47 -23.44
N VAL A 48 17.36 1.79 -23.36
CA VAL A 48 16.49 2.01 -24.52
C VAL A 48 16.14 3.48 -24.62
N SER A 49 16.32 4.05 -25.82
CA SER A 49 15.90 5.40 -26.15
C SER A 49 14.56 5.36 -26.87
N ILE A 50 13.58 6.07 -26.31
CA ILE A 50 12.24 6.22 -26.90
C ILE A 50 12.15 7.61 -27.55
N ASN A 51 11.49 7.69 -28.71
CA ASN A 51 11.33 8.94 -29.42
C ASN A 51 10.59 9.99 -28.57
N ASP A 52 11.15 11.20 -28.50
CA ASP A 52 10.60 12.31 -27.72
C ASP A 52 9.25 12.83 -28.26
N ASN A 53 8.89 12.48 -29.49
CA ASN A 53 7.68 12.94 -30.16
C ASN A 53 6.79 11.75 -30.58
N PRO A 54 6.14 11.07 -29.64
CA PRO A 54 5.26 9.95 -29.95
C PRO A 54 4.02 10.44 -30.72
N LYS A 55 3.51 9.61 -31.64
CA LYS A 55 2.33 9.96 -32.45
C LYS A 55 1.05 10.10 -31.57
N SER A 56 0.99 9.42 -30.46
CA SER A 56 -0.12 9.47 -29.50
C SER A 56 0.28 8.90 -28.14
N ALA A 57 -0.48 9.24 -27.11
CA ALA A 57 -0.28 8.72 -25.75
C ALA A 57 -0.35 7.18 -25.67
N ILE A 58 -1.30 6.57 -26.40
CA ILE A 58 -1.43 5.10 -26.41
C ILE A 58 -0.25 4.43 -27.13
N ASN A 59 0.29 5.05 -28.19
CA ASN A 59 1.47 4.52 -28.85
C ASN A 59 2.70 4.61 -27.94
N LEU A 60 2.86 5.72 -27.20
CA LEU A 60 3.89 5.86 -26.19
C LEU A 60 3.76 4.76 -25.11
N ALA A 61 2.57 4.58 -24.56
CA ALA A 61 2.31 3.56 -23.55
C ALA A 61 2.66 2.14 -24.06
N LYS A 62 2.20 1.80 -25.27
CA LYS A 62 2.49 0.50 -25.90
C LYS A 62 3.99 0.31 -26.17
N THR A 63 4.69 1.34 -26.62
CA THR A 63 6.14 1.28 -26.85
C THR A 63 6.87 1.02 -25.53
N ILE A 64 6.56 1.77 -24.47
CA ILE A 64 7.17 1.58 -23.16
C ILE A 64 6.89 0.16 -22.62
N CYS A 65 5.66 -0.33 -22.77
CA CYS A 65 5.27 -1.67 -22.34
C CYS A 65 6.06 -2.76 -23.08
N THR A 66 6.14 -2.65 -24.42
CA THR A 66 6.83 -3.63 -25.25
C THR A 66 8.34 -3.66 -24.97
N GLU A 67 8.98 -2.51 -24.92
CA GLU A 67 10.41 -2.45 -24.61
C GLU A 67 10.71 -2.87 -23.16
N GLY A 68 9.83 -2.51 -22.21
CA GLY A 68 9.93 -2.95 -20.84
C GLY A 68 9.82 -4.46 -20.69
N GLN A 69 8.90 -5.10 -21.39
CA GLN A 69 8.76 -6.54 -21.40
C GLN A 69 10.00 -7.23 -21.99
N LYS A 70 10.50 -6.78 -23.14
CA LYS A 70 11.73 -7.31 -23.74
C LYS A 70 12.92 -7.25 -22.79
N LEU A 71 13.11 -6.07 -22.15
CA LEU A 71 14.19 -5.89 -21.18
C LEU A 71 14.05 -6.82 -19.97
N SER A 72 12.84 -6.99 -19.45
CA SER A 72 12.59 -7.86 -18.31
C SER A 72 12.79 -9.36 -18.63
N GLU A 73 12.47 -9.78 -19.85
CA GLU A 73 12.71 -11.15 -20.33
C GLU A 73 14.20 -11.41 -20.57
N GLN A 74 14.92 -10.44 -21.14
CA GLN A 74 16.36 -10.55 -21.39
C GLN A 74 17.19 -10.45 -20.08
N PHE A 75 16.74 -9.62 -19.13
CA PHE A 75 17.44 -9.34 -17.86
C PHE A 75 16.50 -9.56 -16.68
N PRO A 76 16.25 -10.79 -16.24
CA PRO A 76 15.35 -11.08 -15.12
C PRO A 76 15.76 -10.37 -13.83
N GLY A 77 14.78 -9.87 -13.09
CA GLY A 77 14.99 -9.22 -11.77
C GLY A 77 15.44 -7.78 -11.82
N ILE A 78 15.41 -7.14 -12.99
CA ILE A 78 15.70 -5.69 -13.11
C ILE A 78 14.51 -4.85 -12.65
N VAL A 79 14.82 -3.61 -12.21
CA VAL A 79 13.83 -2.54 -12.02
C VAL A 79 13.94 -1.59 -13.22
N LEU A 80 12.85 -1.42 -13.95
CA LEU A 80 12.83 -0.52 -15.10
C LEU A 80 12.63 0.92 -14.67
N LEU A 81 13.63 1.76 -14.88
CA LEU A 81 13.55 3.19 -14.67
C LEU A 81 13.03 3.86 -15.94
N ILE A 82 11.92 4.57 -15.84
CA ILE A 82 11.27 5.27 -16.96
C ILE A 82 11.44 6.76 -16.74
N PHE A 83 12.31 7.38 -17.52
CA PHE A 83 12.45 8.83 -17.55
C PHE A 83 11.30 9.47 -18.33
N VAL A 84 10.63 10.43 -17.71
CA VAL A 84 9.48 11.15 -18.28
C VAL A 84 9.86 12.61 -18.53
N PRO A 85 10.20 12.98 -19.77
CA PRO A 85 10.52 14.35 -20.11
C PRO A 85 9.28 15.26 -20.04
N ASN A 86 9.51 16.56 -19.88
CA ASN A 86 8.43 17.55 -19.83
C ASN A 86 7.61 17.59 -21.14
N SER A 87 8.22 17.23 -22.27
CA SER A 87 7.54 17.08 -23.58
C SER A 87 6.41 16.06 -23.56
N TRP A 88 6.40 15.11 -22.59
CA TRP A 88 5.35 14.10 -22.44
C TRP A 88 4.22 14.52 -21.49
N SER A 89 4.18 15.77 -21.04
CA SER A 89 3.15 16.26 -20.11
C SER A 89 1.72 16.02 -20.61
N ASN A 90 1.48 16.20 -21.91
CA ASN A 90 0.18 16.01 -22.57
C ASN A 90 -0.20 14.53 -22.74
N TYR A 91 0.74 13.61 -22.55
CA TYR A 91 0.51 12.18 -22.68
C TYR A 91 0.26 11.47 -21.33
N ARG A 92 0.29 12.19 -20.24
CA ARG A 92 0.09 11.61 -18.90
C ARG A 92 -1.31 11.05 -18.70
N GLN A 93 -2.30 11.74 -19.27
CA GLN A 93 -3.69 11.26 -19.28
C GLN A 93 -4.14 11.18 -20.74
N PHE A 94 -4.81 10.10 -21.10
CA PHE A 94 -5.28 9.88 -22.46
C PHE A 94 -6.57 9.08 -22.49
N ASN A 95 -7.36 9.26 -23.55
CA ASN A 95 -8.58 8.51 -23.82
C ASN A 95 -8.30 7.37 -24.78
N TYR A 96 -8.75 6.19 -24.43
CA TYR A 96 -8.64 4.98 -25.26
C TYR A 96 -9.88 4.12 -25.11
N HIS A 97 -10.56 3.82 -26.22
CA HIS A 97 -11.85 3.11 -26.24
C HIS A 97 -12.93 3.70 -25.31
N GLY A 98 -12.99 5.04 -25.22
CA GLY A 98 -13.98 5.75 -24.39
C GLY A 98 -13.66 5.79 -22.89
N GLU A 99 -12.51 5.29 -22.47
CA GLU A 99 -12.02 5.35 -21.10
C GLU A 99 -10.82 6.29 -21.00
N THR A 100 -10.73 6.99 -19.87
CA THR A 100 -9.57 7.83 -19.56
C THR A 100 -8.55 7.00 -18.79
N PHE A 101 -7.32 6.96 -19.30
CA PHE A 101 -6.19 6.27 -18.69
C PHE A 101 -5.15 7.27 -18.22
N ASP A 102 -4.54 6.94 -17.09
CA ASP A 102 -3.31 7.53 -16.63
C ASP A 102 -2.12 6.68 -17.14
N LEU A 103 -1.13 7.31 -17.76
CA LEU A 103 0.01 6.62 -18.38
C LEU A 103 0.79 5.77 -17.37
N HIS A 104 1.03 6.31 -16.17
CA HIS A 104 1.74 5.61 -15.11
C HIS A 104 1.00 4.35 -14.68
N ASN A 105 -0.31 4.46 -14.41
CA ASN A 105 -1.14 3.34 -13.97
C ASN A 105 -1.29 2.29 -15.08
N TYR A 106 -1.42 2.71 -16.33
CA TYR A 106 -1.50 1.80 -17.48
C TYR A 106 -0.24 0.94 -17.61
N ILE A 107 0.94 1.57 -17.56
CA ILE A 107 2.22 0.86 -17.65
C ILE A 107 2.45 -0.01 -16.41
N LYS A 108 2.09 0.46 -15.23
CA LYS A 108 2.18 -0.30 -13.99
C LYS A 108 1.30 -1.55 -14.02
N ALA A 109 0.07 -1.45 -14.52
CA ALA A 109 -0.82 -2.60 -14.68
C ALA A 109 -0.24 -3.64 -15.65
N PHE A 110 0.28 -3.19 -16.79
CA PHE A 110 0.96 -4.07 -17.75
C PHE A 110 2.19 -4.74 -17.13
N ALA A 111 3.05 -3.97 -16.46
CA ALA A 111 4.24 -4.47 -15.80
C ALA A 111 3.92 -5.54 -14.75
N ALA A 112 2.87 -5.33 -13.94
CA ALA A 112 2.41 -6.30 -12.96
C ALA A 112 1.97 -7.61 -13.62
N GLN A 113 1.25 -7.56 -14.75
CA GLN A 113 0.84 -8.75 -15.52
C GLN A 113 2.02 -9.53 -16.08
N HIS A 114 3.09 -8.83 -16.48
CA HIS A 114 4.32 -9.41 -17.04
C HIS A 114 5.43 -9.61 -16.01
N ARG A 115 5.12 -9.43 -14.70
CA ARG A 115 6.00 -9.69 -13.55
C ARG A 115 7.31 -8.91 -13.55
N PHE A 116 7.29 -7.65 -13.96
CA PHE A 116 8.39 -6.72 -13.79
C PHE A 116 7.95 -5.43 -13.09
N THR A 117 8.89 -4.72 -12.51
CA THR A 117 8.64 -3.50 -11.75
C THR A 117 9.11 -2.27 -12.49
N THR A 118 8.42 -1.14 -12.29
CA THR A 118 8.74 0.12 -12.96
C THR A 118 8.84 1.27 -11.96
N GLN A 119 9.78 2.20 -12.20
CA GLN A 119 9.89 3.45 -11.47
C GLN A 119 9.91 4.62 -12.45
N PHE A 120 8.94 5.51 -12.32
CA PHE A 120 8.89 6.74 -13.10
C PHE A 120 9.71 7.83 -12.43
N ILE A 121 10.48 8.56 -13.23
CA ILE A 121 11.26 9.73 -12.81
C ILE A 121 10.97 10.85 -13.77
N GLU A 122 10.32 11.90 -13.26
CA GLU A 122 10.00 13.09 -14.04
C GLU A 122 11.23 13.97 -14.21
N GLU A 123 11.32 14.63 -15.36
CA GLU A 123 12.41 15.55 -15.66
C GLU A 123 12.60 16.62 -14.58
N LYS A 124 11.50 17.16 -14.03
CA LYS A 124 11.57 18.16 -12.96
C LYS A 124 12.31 17.67 -11.70
N THR A 125 12.25 16.36 -11.40
CA THR A 125 12.93 15.74 -10.26
C THR A 125 14.45 15.84 -10.36
N LEU A 126 15.01 15.90 -11.59
CA LEU A 126 16.45 16.04 -11.80
C LEU A 126 17.00 17.39 -11.31
N TYR A 127 16.14 18.39 -11.22
CA TYR A 127 16.50 19.77 -10.87
C TYR A 127 15.96 20.19 -9.50
N ASP A 128 15.35 19.25 -8.76
CA ASP A 128 14.81 19.54 -7.44
C ASP A 128 15.95 19.82 -6.44
N LYS A 129 15.71 20.76 -5.54
CA LYS A 129 16.67 21.15 -4.50
C LYS A 129 16.71 20.15 -3.33
N MET A 130 15.65 19.39 -3.12
CA MET A 130 15.55 18.39 -2.04
C MET A 130 16.27 17.08 -2.40
N VAL A 131 17.53 17.19 -2.82
CA VAL A 131 18.27 16.04 -3.37
C VAL A 131 18.46 14.91 -2.35
N CYS A 132 18.65 15.24 -1.08
CA CYS A 132 18.83 14.25 -0.01
C CYS A 132 17.55 13.45 0.21
N GLU A 133 16.41 14.11 0.39
CA GLU A 133 15.11 13.49 0.62
C GLU A 133 14.68 12.64 -0.58
N ILE A 134 14.87 13.17 -1.80
CA ILE A 134 14.60 12.43 -3.02
C ILE A 134 15.44 11.15 -3.09
N SER A 135 16.71 11.23 -2.69
CA SER A 135 17.59 10.07 -2.70
C SER A 135 17.14 8.99 -1.70
N TRP A 136 16.69 9.39 -0.52
CA TRP A 136 16.09 8.47 0.45
C TRP A 136 14.85 7.77 -0.15
N TRP A 137 13.90 8.53 -0.69
CA TRP A 137 12.65 7.97 -1.22
C TRP A 137 12.87 7.11 -2.48
N LEU A 138 13.70 7.60 -3.41
CA LEU A 138 13.99 6.84 -4.62
C LEU A 138 14.76 5.56 -4.33
N SER A 139 15.72 5.59 -3.42
CA SER A 139 16.49 4.40 -3.03
C SER A 139 15.57 3.35 -2.38
N LEU A 140 14.65 3.76 -1.51
CA LEU A 140 13.64 2.87 -0.94
C LEU A 140 12.77 2.24 -2.04
N ALA A 141 12.24 3.07 -2.94
CA ALA A 141 11.40 2.60 -4.03
C ALA A 141 12.13 1.56 -4.90
N LEU A 142 13.39 1.81 -5.23
CA LEU A 142 14.21 0.86 -6.02
C LEU A 142 14.47 -0.43 -5.26
N PHE A 143 14.81 -0.35 -3.98
CA PHE A 143 15.05 -1.52 -3.15
C PHE A 143 13.81 -2.42 -3.05
N VAL A 144 12.65 -1.82 -2.80
CA VAL A 144 11.38 -2.54 -2.70
C VAL A 144 10.97 -3.13 -4.07
N LYS A 145 11.14 -2.37 -5.15
CA LYS A 145 10.84 -2.83 -6.52
C LYS A 145 11.78 -3.90 -7.04
N ALA A 146 12.98 -4.01 -6.47
CA ALA A 146 13.85 -5.16 -6.65
C ALA A 146 13.39 -6.40 -5.85
N LEU A 147 12.13 -6.43 -5.41
CA LEU A 147 11.48 -7.48 -4.63
C LEU A 147 12.16 -7.76 -3.28
N ARG A 148 12.74 -6.73 -2.68
CA ARG A 148 13.38 -6.81 -1.37
C ARG A 148 12.50 -6.18 -0.28
N THR A 149 12.71 -6.61 0.96
CA THR A 149 11.93 -6.18 2.13
C THR A 149 12.73 -5.17 2.95
N PRO A 150 12.29 -3.90 3.03
CA PRO A 150 13.05 -2.86 3.73
C PRO A 150 12.94 -2.93 5.26
N TRP A 151 11.79 -3.29 5.79
CA TRP A 151 11.54 -3.52 7.22
C TRP A 151 10.32 -4.41 7.44
N THR A 152 10.20 -4.92 8.66
CA THR A 152 9.13 -5.79 9.11
C THR A 152 8.62 -5.35 10.47
N LEU A 153 7.49 -5.89 10.91
CA LEU A 153 6.96 -5.69 12.25
C LEU A 153 7.54 -6.75 13.17
N ALA A 154 8.14 -6.33 14.30
CA ALA A 154 8.77 -7.24 15.24
C ALA A 154 7.76 -8.12 16.00
N ASP A 155 6.61 -7.56 16.34
CA ASP A 155 5.64 -8.18 17.26
C ASP A 155 4.41 -8.77 16.54
N LEU A 156 4.50 -9.05 15.24
CA LEU A 156 3.41 -9.66 14.48
C LEU A 156 3.42 -11.17 14.69
N ASP A 157 2.27 -11.74 15.05
CA ASP A 157 2.13 -13.19 15.19
C ASP A 157 2.25 -13.90 13.83
N GLN A 158 3.21 -14.82 13.73
CA GLN A 158 3.52 -15.58 12.50
C GLN A 158 2.49 -16.65 12.14
N ASN A 159 1.57 -16.97 13.07
CA ASN A 159 0.52 -17.96 12.86
C ASN A 159 -0.83 -17.31 12.54
N THR A 160 -0.87 -15.98 12.46
CA THR A 160 -2.08 -15.23 12.12
C THR A 160 -2.02 -14.75 10.66
N ALA A 161 -3.07 -15.04 9.91
CA ALA A 161 -3.31 -14.49 8.58
C ALA A 161 -4.09 -13.18 8.72
N TYR A 162 -3.55 -12.10 8.16
CA TYR A 162 -4.24 -10.81 8.11
C TYR A 162 -4.65 -10.52 6.67
N ALA A 163 -5.93 -10.29 6.46
CA ALA A 163 -6.48 -9.98 5.16
C ALA A 163 -7.22 -8.64 5.15
N GLY A 164 -7.18 -7.94 4.04
CA GLY A 164 -7.97 -6.72 3.82
C GLY A 164 -8.88 -6.86 2.62
N ILE A 165 -10.09 -6.34 2.72
CA ILE A 165 -11.06 -6.29 1.64
C ILE A 165 -11.16 -4.87 1.09
N GLY A 166 -10.89 -4.70 -0.20
CA GLY A 166 -11.14 -3.48 -0.96
C GLY A 166 -11.98 -3.76 -2.20
N TYR A 167 -12.81 -2.82 -2.59
CA TYR A 167 -13.63 -2.92 -3.79
C TYR A 167 -13.32 -1.78 -4.75
N SER A 168 -13.36 -2.08 -6.04
CA SER A 168 -13.40 -1.09 -7.10
C SER A 168 -14.64 -1.31 -7.95
N ILE A 169 -15.31 -0.23 -8.30
CA ILE A 169 -16.53 -0.25 -9.09
C ILE A 169 -16.26 0.45 -10.42
N LYS A 170 -16.37 -0.30 -11.51
CA LYS A 170 -16.32 0.22 -12.86
C LYS A 170 -17.73 0.27 -13.43
N LYS A 171 -18.19 1.45 -13.83
CA LYS A 171 -19.45 1.58 -14.56
C LYS A 171 -19.21 1.21 -16.03
N GLN A 172 -19.90 0.18 -16.50
CA GLN A 172 -19.90 -0.16 -17.93
C GLN A 172 -20.88 0.71 -18.71
N TYR A 173 -20.63 0.89 -19.99
CA TYR A 173 -21.56 1.57 -20.92
C TYR A 173 -22.96 0.92 -20.92
N SER A 174 -23.07 -0.36 -20.62
CA SER A 174 -24.34 -1.12 -20.49
C SER A 174 -25.15 -0.76 -19.24
N GLY A 175 -24.69 0.15 -18.39
CA GLY A 175 -25.32 0.50 -17.11
C GLY A 175 -25.11 -0.52 -15.99
N LYS A 176 -24.50 -1.67 -16.26
CA LYS A 176 -24.12 -2.66 -15.24
C LYS A 176 -22.82 -2.23 -14.57
N ALA A 177 -22.76 -2.36 -13.24
CA ALA A 177 -21.54 -2.15 -12.48
C ALA A 177 -20.69 -3.43 -12.49
N GLU A 178 -19.45 -3.33 -12.91
CA GLU A 178 -18.45 -4.37 -12.68
C GLU A 178 -17.72 -4.07 -11.37
N VAL A 179 -17.68 -5.04 -10.47
CA VAL A 179 -17.02 -4.92 -9.17
C VAL A 179 -15.81 -5.83 -9.13
N ALA A 180 -14.66 -5.23 -8.91
CA ALA A 180 -13.44 -5.95 -8.63
C ALA A 180 -13.19 -5.99 -7.12
N LEU A 181 -12.92 -7.19 -6.61
CA LEU A 181 -12.51 -7.45 -5.24
C LEU A 181 -10.99 -7.48 -5.18
N GLY A 182 -10.42 -6.56 -4.43
CA GLY A 182 -9.02 -6.59 -4.06
C GLY A 182 -8.88 -7.19 -2.66
N CYS A 183 -8.14 -8.28 -2.56
CA CYS A 183 -7.79 -8.88 -1.28
C CYS A 183 -6.31 -8.70 -1.03
N SER A 184 -5.96 -8.00 0.04
CA SER A 184 -4.57 -7.90 0.51
C SER A 184 -4.32 -8.93 1.60
N HIS A 185 -3.17 -9.58 1.55
CA HIS A 185 -2.73 -10.52 2.57
C HIS A 185 -1.38 -10.12 3.13
N ILE A 186 -1.27 -10.10 4.45
CA ILE A 186 -0.02 -9.90 5.18
C ILE A 186 0.25 -11.19 5.95
N TYR A 187 1.42 -11.82 5.72
CA TYR A 187 1.63 -13.17 6.23
C TYR A 187 2.50 -13.26 7.46
N ASN A 188 3.57 -12.50 7.55
CA ASN A 188 4.44 -12.65 8.71
C ASN A 188 5.25 -11.41 9.03
N ALA A 189 5.89 -11.45 10.22
CA ALA A 189 6.79 -10.42 10.69
C ALA A 189 8.00 -10.20 9.78
N GLN A 190 8.36 -11.15 8.93
CA GLN A 190 9.52 -11.07 8.04
C GLN A 190 9.22 -10.39 6.72
N GLY A 191 8.00 -9.86 6.53
CA GLY A 191 7.59 -9.16 5.30
C GLY A 191 7.52 -10.04 4.05
N GLN A 192 7.65 -11.35 4.22
CA GLN A 192 7.37 -12.28 3.15
C GLN A 192 5.88 -12.32 2.95
N GLY A 193 5.39 -11.73 1.87
CA GLY A 193 4.02 -12.00 1.50
C GLY A 193 3.01 -10.88 1.71
N LEU A 194 3.36 -9.65 1.36
CA LEU A 194 2.32 -8.74 0.90
C LEU A 194 1.87 -9.23 -0.48
N ARG A 195 0.95 -10.18 -0.48
CA ARG A 195 0.37 -10.71 -1.71
C ARG A 195 -1.04 -10.19 -1.89
N TYR A 196 -1.42 -10.03 -3.13
CA TYR A 196 -2.74 -9.56 -3.53
C TYR A 196 -3.39 -10.56 -4.44
N LYS A 197 -4.65 -10.79 -4.19
CA LYS A 197 -5.52 -11.50 -5.11
C LYS A 197 -6.58 -10.54 -5.61
N LEU A 198 -6.70 -10.42 -6.92
CA LEU A 198 -7.78 -9.74 -7.59
C LEU A 198 -8.79 -10.77 -8.07
N SER A 199 -10.06 -10.54 -7.76
CA SER A 199 -11.16 -11.37 -8.21
C SER A 199 -12.28 -10.51 -8.75
N LYS A 200 -12.96 -10.99 -9.78
CA LYS A 200 -14.21 -10.40 -10.22
C LYS A 200 -15.32 -10.87 -9.30
N VAL A 201 -16.16 -9.94 -8.84
CA VAL A 201 -17.39 -10.28 -8.13
C VAL A 201 -18.45 -10.59 -9.17
N GLU A 202 -18.88 -11.84 -9.26
CA GLU A 202 -19.80 -12.30 -10.31
C GLU A 202 -21.22 -11.75 -10.08
N HIS A 203 -21.65 -11.72 -8.81
CA HIS A 203 -22.99 -11.27 -8.41
C HIS A 203 -22.93 -10.14 -7.37
N PRO A 204 -22.46 -8.92 -7.77
CA PRO A 204 -22.23 -7.85 -6.83
C PRO A 204 -23.54 -7.41 -6.16
N GLN A 205 -23.56 -7.45 -4.84
CA GLN A 205 -24.62 -6.92 -4.00
C GLN A 205 -24.28 -5.52 -3.53
N PHE A 206 -25.27 -4.68 -3.32
CA PHE A 206 -25.07 -3.30 -2.87
C PHE A 206 -25.98 -2.98 -1.68
N ASP A 207 -25.42 -2.29 -0.69
CA ASP A 207 -26.18 -1.76 0.42
C ASP A 207 -26.95 -0.47 0.02
N LYS A 208 -27.73 0.09 0.95
CA LYS A 208 -28.50 1.33 0.74
C LYS A 208 -27.60 2.53 0.39
N LYS A 209 -26.32 2.49 0.78
CA LYS A 209 -25.30 3.53 0.49
C LYS A 209 -24.53 3.23 -0.78
N LYS A 210 -24.94 2.22 -1.55
CA LYS A 210 -24.28 1.73 -2.77
C LYS A 210 -22.85 1.19 -2.53
N ASN A 211 -22.55 0.74 -1.32
CA ASN A 211 -21.31 0.01 -1.06
C ASN A 211 -21.50 -1.45 -1.48
N PRO A 212 -20.53 -2.04 -2.22
CA PRO A 212 -20.59 -3.44 -2.59
C PRO A 212 -20.31 -4.34 -1.37
N TYR A 213 -20.92 -5.53 -1.38
CA TYR A 213 -20.61 -6.60 -0.44
C TYR A 213 -20.74 -7.96 -1.12
N LEU A 214 -20.11 -8.97 -0.53
CA LEU A 214 -20.10 -10.34 -1.05
C LEU A 214 -21.37 -11.07 -0.61
N ASN A 215 -21.93 -11.89 -1.50
CA ASN A 215 -22.90 -12.91 -1.11
C ASN A 215 -22.17 -14.06 -0.37
N PHE A 216 -22.94 -15.03 0.12
CA PHE A 216 -22.40 -16.15 0.88
C PHE A 216 -21.33 -16.94 0.10
N GLU A 217 -21.58 -17.28 -1.15
CA GLU A 217 -20.69 -18.11 -1.97
C GLU A 217 -19.36 -17.39 -2.26
N GLU A 218 -19.43 -16.12 -2.61
CA GLU A 218 -18.25 -15.30 -2.84
C GLU A 218 -17.44 -15.04 -1.55
N ALA A 219 -18.14 -14.85 -0.43
CA ALA A 219 -17.52 -14.71 0.88
C ALA A 219 -16.86 -16.02 1.35
N TYR A 220 -17.49 -17.16 1.07
CA TYR A 220 -16.91 -18.48 1.32
C TYR A 220 -15.64 -18.68 0.49
N LYS A 221 -15.69 -18.39 -0.81
CA LYS A 221 -14.53 -18.44 -1.70
C LYS A 221 -13.40 -17.53 -1.22
N PHE A 222 -13.75 -16.33 -0.76
CA PHE A 222 -12.77 -15.41 -0.18
C PHE A 222 -12.08 -16.00 1.05
N GLY A 223 -12.81 -16.65 1.96
CA GLY A 223 -12.23 -17.37 3.09
C GLY A 223 -11.26 -18.48 2.67
N MET A 224 -11.62 -19.26 1.64
CA MET A 224 -10.74 -20.29 1.08
C MET A 224 -9.49 -19.69 0.41
N ASP A 225 -9.63 -18.53 -0.24
CA ASP A 225 -8.50 -17.81 -0.84
C ASP A 225 -7.49 -17.34 0.21
N ILE A 226 -7.94 -16.91 1.39
CA ILE A 226 -7.05 -16.58 2.52
C ILE A 226 -6.21 -17.78 2.92
N LEU A 227 -6.84 -18.94 3.10
CA LEU A 227 -6.15 -20.17 3.50
C LEU A 227 -5.12 -20.60 2.46
N ALA A 228 -5.53 -20.64 1.19
CA ALA A 228 -4.65 -21.04 0.09
C ALA A 228 -3.41 -20.14 0.00
N LEU A 229 -3.61 -18.83 0.04
CA LEU A 229 -2.50 -17.87 -0.03
C LEU A 229 -1.57 -17.95 1.19
N PHE A 230 -2.10 -18.17 2.38
CA PHE A 230 -1.28 -18.35 3.58
C PHE A 230 -0.50 -19.67 3.50
N GLN A 231 -1.14 -20.77 3.10
CA GLN A 231 -0.51 -22.06 2.95
C GLN A 231 0.59 -22.04 1.88
N ASP A 232 0.38 -21.39 0.76
CA ASP A 232 1.39 -21.21 -0.29
C ASP A 232 2.63 -20.44 0.19
N ALA A 233 2.45 -19.52 1.15
CA ALA A 233 3.54 -18.72 1.66
C ALA A 233 4.25 -19.33 2.86
N MET A 234 3.52 -20.05 3.72
CA MET A 234 3.99 -20.51 5.03
C MET A 234 4.08 -22.03 5.15
N GLU A 235 3.66 -22.77 4.11
CA GLU A 235 3.61 -24.23 4.09
C GLU A 235 2.79 -24.87 5.23
N LYS A 236 1.89 -24.07 5.83
CA LYS A 236 0.98 -24.47 6.93
C LYS A 236 -0.28 -23.63 6.90
N LEU A 237 -1.32 -24.10 7.58
CA LEU A 237 -2.54 -23.29 7.82
C LEU A 237 -2.32 -22.28 8.97
N PRO A 238 -3.00 -21.12 8.93
CA PRO A 238 -2.97 -20.17 10.03
C PRO A 238 -3.72 -20.72 11.26
N GLN A 239 -3.35 -20.30 12.46
CA GLN A 239 -4.09 -20.59 13.68
C GLN A 239 -5.22 -19.58 13.91
N ARG A 240 -5.00 -18.34 13.46
CA ARG A 240 -5.95 -17.23 13.56
C ARG A 240 -6.07 -16.51 12.22
N VAL A 241 -7.26 -16.01 11.92
CA VAL A 241 -7.52 -15.17 10.73
C VAL A 241 -8.19 -13.88 11.14
N VAL A 242 -7.63 -12.76 10.74
CA VAL A 242 -8.16 -11.41 10.96
C VAL A 242 -8.47 -10.77 9.62
N VAL A 243 -9.72 -10.35 9.41
CA VAL A 243 -10.16 -9.70 8.17
C VAL A 243 -10.54 -8.25 8.44
N HIS A 244 -9.92 -7.33 7.73
CA HIS A 244 -10.16 -5.90 7.78
C HIS A 244 -11.00 -5.43 6.60
N LYS A 245 -11.99 -4.58 6.85
CA LYS A 245 -12.87 -3.99 5.83
C LYS A 245 -13.23 -2.56 6.20
N ARG A 246 -13.49 -1.70 5.22
CA ARG A 246 -13.92 -0.31 5.48
C ARG A 246 -15.42 -0.16 5.67
N THR A 247 -16.21 -1.05 5.09
CA THR A 247 -17.68 -1.03 5.17
C THR A 247 -18.18 -2.10 6.14
N PRO A 248 -19.37 -1.93 6.74
CA PRO A 248 -19.94 -2.93 7.63
C PRO A 248 -20.03 -4.32 6.98
N PHE A 249 -19.68 -5.35 7.74
CA PHE A 249 -19.93 -6.73 7.31
C PHE A 249 -21.43 -7.04 7.29
N LYS A 250 -21.87 -7.74 6.25
CA LYS A 250 -23.24 -8.28 6.13
C LYS A 250 -23.27 -9.73 6.61
N ASN A 251 -24.46 -10.23 6.92
CA ASN A 251 -24.62 -11.59 7.45
C ASN A 251 -24.02 -12.63 6.48
N ASP A 252 -24.29 -12.54 5.19
CA ASP A 252 -23.78 -13.45 4.17
C ASP A 252 -22.24 -13.44 4.15
N GLU A 253 -21.62 -12.28 4.31
CA GLU A 253 -20.15 -12.16 4.38
C GLU A 253 -19.61 -12.84 5.65
N ILE A 254 -20.25 -12.60 6.81
CA ILE A 254 -19.85 -13.21 8.08
C ILE A 254 -19.98 -14.73 7.98
N GLU A 255 -21.13 -15.23 7.55
CA GLU A 255 -21.41 -16.66 7.45
C GLU A 255 -20.50 -17.34 6.42
N GLY A 256 -20.34 -16.78 5.23
CA GLY A 256 -19.50 -17.34 4.19
C GLY A 256 -18.05 -17.46 4.63
N ILE A 257 -17.44 -16.36 5.09
CA ILE A 257 -16.04 -16.35 5.56
C ILE A 257 -15.84 -17.31 6.73
N THR A 258 -16.69 -17.23 7.76
CA THR A 258 -16.52 -18.04 8.96
C THR A 258 -16.75 -19.53 8.70
N ASN A 259 -17.70 -19.90 7.80
CA ASN A 259 -17.90 -21.30 7.42
C ASN A 259 -16.68 -21.87 6.69
N ALA A 260 -16.12 -21.14 5.72
CA ALA A 260 -14.92 -21.57 5.01
C ALA A 260 -13.75 -21.83 5.96
N LEU A 261 -13.50 -20.89 6.88
CA LEU A 261 -12.40 -20.99 7.82
C LEU A 261 -12.60 -22.09 8.87
N LYS A 262 -13.82 -22.22 9.41
CA LYS A 262 -14.15 -23.27 10.39
C LYS A 262 -14.07 -24.69 9.81
N GLN A 263 -14.49 -24.87 8.55
CA GLN A 263 -14.37 -26.17 7.86
C GLN A 263 -12.90 -26.60 7.69
N ALA A 264 -11.98 -25.62 7.58
CA ALA A 264 -10.55 -25.87 7.56
C ALA A 264 -9.92 -26.01 8.97
N GLY A 265 -10.74 -25.98 10.04
CA GLY A 265 -10.27 -26.14 11.41
C GLY A 265 -9.80 -24.85 12.09
N ILE A 266 -10.00 -23.67 11.47
CA ILE A 266 -9.65 -22.39 12.08
C ILE A 266 -10.76 -21.94 13.03
N SER A 267 -10.46 -21.85 14.32
CA SER A 267 -11.41 -21.43 15.36
C SER A 267 -11.28 -19.95 15.73
N GLU A 268 -10.08 -19.38 15.59
CA GLU A 268 -9.82 -17.98 15.93
C GLU A 268 -9.99 -17.09 14.70
N ILE A 269 -11.14 -16.42 14.62
CA ILE A 269 -11.53 -15.59 13.48
C ILE A 269 -12.02 -14.25 14.00
N ASP A 270 -11.45 -13.15 13.51
CA ASP A 270 -11.90 -11.80 13.82
C ASP A 270 -12.25 -11.04 12.54
N LEU A 271 -13.50 -10.57 12.44
CA LEU A 271 -13.96 -9.72 11.34
C LEU A 271 -14.14 -8.29 11.82
N ILE A 272 -13.29 -7.39 11.32
CA ILE A 272 -13.09 -6.05 11.85
C ILE A 272 -13.37 -5.00 10.77
N THR A 273 -14.25 -4.07 11.07
CA THR A 273 -14.44 -2.87 10.26
C THR A 273 -13.58 -1.73 10.81
N ILE A 274 -12.87 -1.04 9.92
CA ILE A 274 -12.01 0.08 10.23
C ILE A 274 -12.48 1.29 9.42
N THR A 275 -13.03 2.29 10.10
CA THR A 275 -13.53 3.52 9.49
C THR A 275 -12.87 4.75 10.11
N GLN A 276 -12.82 5.85 9.36
CA GLN A 276 -12.38 7.13 9.91
C GLN A 276 -13.55 7.82 10.60
N GLU A 277 -13.34 8.28 11.84
CA GLU A 277 -14.34 8.99 12.62
C GLU A 277 -13.98 10.47 12.67
N TYR A 278 -14.51 11.25 11.74
CA TYR A 278 -14.13 12.67 11.59
C TYR A 278 -14.78 13.61 12.62
N ASP A 279 -15.91 13.19 13.20
CA ASP A 279 -16.69 14.03 14.11
C ASP A 279 -16.12 14.02 15.53
N LEU A 280 -15.27 13.05 15.86
CA LEU A 280 -14.63 12.94 17.17
C LEU A 280 -13.24 13.55 17.16
N LYS A 281 -12.96 14.37 18.16
CA LYS A 281 -11.67 15.00 18.42
C LYS A 281 -11.22 14.69 19.83
N PHE A 282 -9.92 14.56 20.01
CA PHE A 282 -9.30 14.41 21.32
C PHE A 282 -8.47 15.66 21.62
N ILE A 283 -8.73 16.29 22.74
CA ILE A 283 -7.97 17.43 23.24
C ILE A 283 -7.29 16.95 24.52
N ALA A 284 -5.95 16.91 24.50
CA ALA A 284 -5.17 16.55 25.66
C ALA A 284 -5.12 17.71 26.67
N GLU A 285 -5.09 17.36 27.95
CA GLU A 285 -4.84 18.31 29.04
C GLU A 285 -3.53 17.95 29.73
N LYS A 286 -2.84 18.96 30.22
CA LYS A 286 -1.65 18.81 31.06
C LYS A 286 -1.82 19.57 32.36
N ILE A 287 -1.25 19.04 33.42
CA ILE A 287 -1.22 19.72 34.71
C ILE A 287 0.02 20.63 34.76
N MET A 288 -0.20 21.93 34.88
CA MET A 288 0.85 22.90 35.12
C MET A 288 0.45 23.80 36.30
N TYR A 289 1.35 23.93 37.27
CA TYR A 289 1.11 24.73 38.48
C TYR A 289 -0.17 24.34 39.24
N GLY A 290 -0.53 23.04 39.22
CA GLY A 290 -1.74 22.52 39.87
C GLY A 290 -3.06 22.81 39.15
N GLN A 291 -3.01 23.31 37.91
CA GLN A 291 -4.18 23.59 37.06
C GLN A 291 -4.17 22.71 35.83
N PHE A 292 -5.35 22.27 35.35
CA PHE A 292 -5.53 21.61 34.07
C PHE A 292 -5.53 22.70 32.98
N LEU A 293 -4.57 22.57 32.07
CA LEU A 293 -4.44 23.42 30.89
C LEU A 293 -4.47 22.57 29.65
N GLU A 294 -5.06 23.07 28.58
CA GLU A 294 -5.01 22.40 27.28
C GLU A 294 -3.57 22.18 26.84
N ASP A 295 -3.27 20.96 26.39
CA ASP A 295 -1.99 20.68 25.74
C ASP A 295 -2.05 21.17 24.29
N GLY A 296 -1.17 22.09 23.93
CA GLY A 296 -1.07 22.62 22.57
C GLY A 296 -0.58 21.60 21.54
N TYR A 297 -0.26 20.37 21.96
CA TYR A 297 0.12 19.27 21.07
C TYR A 297 -1.08 18.37 20.77
N PRO A 298 -1.12 17.77 19.57
CA PRO A 298 -2.12 16.77 19.26
C PRO A 298 -1.99 15.52 20.16
N VAL A 299 -3.01 14.67 20.12
CA VAL A 299 -3.01 13.36 20.79
C VAL A 299 -1.78 12.53 20.42
N ASP A 300 -1.27 11.76 21.36
CA ASP A 300 -0.18 10.82 21.10
C ASP A 300 -0.65 9.69 20.17
N ARG A 301 0.18 9.40 19.16
CA ARG A 301 -0.04 8.27 18.27
C ARG A 301 -0.06 6.96 19.06
N GLY A 302 -1.07 6.13 18.84
CA GLY A 302 -1.28 4.88 19.56
C GLY A 302 -2.31 5.00 20.70
N THR A 303 -2.79 6.22 21.01
CA THR A 303 -3.90 6.37 21.95
C THR A 303 -5.09 5.55 21.50
N CYS A 304 -5.61 4.70 22.40
CA CYS A 304 -6.74 3.83 22.14
C CYS A 304 -7.77 3.99 23.24
N ILE A 305 -9.03 4.20 22.88
CA ILE A 305 -10.16 4.29 23.80
C ILE A 305 -11.14 3.17 23.49
N LYS A 306 -11.33 2.26 24.42
CA LYS A 306 -12.31 1.17 24.33
C LYS A 306 -13.68 1.72 24.71
N LEU A 307 -14.60 1.74 23.75
CA LEU A 307 -15.98 2.22 23.96
C LEU A 307 -16.92 1.12 24.44
N SER A 308 -16.68 -0.10 24.01
CA SER A 308 -17.46 -1.30 24.39
C SER A 308 -16.64 -2.56 24.14
N SER A 309 -17.22 -3.74 24.35
CA SER A 309 -16.60 -5.03 23.98
C SER A 309 -16.40 -5.21 22.48
N ARG A 310 -17.03 -4.37 21.64
CA ARG A 310 -16.99 -4.47 20.18
C ARG A 310 -16.44 -3.23 19.49
N ASN A 311 -16.30 -2.11 20.19
CA ASN A 311 -15.93 -0.83 19.58
C ASN A 311 -14.77 -0.17 20.32
N ALA A 312 -13.82 0.33 19.55
CA ALA A 312 -12.72 1.15 20.06
C ALA A 312 -12.41 2.30 19.09
N LEU A 313 -11.79 3.35 19.61
CA LEU A 313 -11.20 4.46 18.85
C LEU A 313 -9.68 4.34 18.95
N LEU A 314 -9.00 4.46 17.81
CA LEU A 314 -7.55 4.37 17.74
C LEU A 314 -6.99 5.57 16.97
N TRP A 315 -6.11 6.35 17.59
CA TRP A 315 -5.37 7.41 16.92
C TRP A 315 -4.09 6.86 16.29
N THR A 316 -4.16 6.52 15.02
CA THR A 316 -2.99 6.09 14.23
C THR A 316 -2.14 7.27 13.76
N HIS A 317 -2.66 8.46 13.87
CA HIS A 317 -2.07 9.73 13.47
C HIS A 317 -2.03 10.65 14.68
N GLY A 318 -0.85 11.12 15.02
CA GLY A 318 -0.65 11.92 16.22
C GLY A 318 0.83 12.15 16.50
N VAL A 319 1.14 12.68 17.68
CA VAL A 319 2.51 12.87 18.12
C VAL A 319 3.20 11.54 18.35
N VAL A 320 4.47 11.44 17.98
CA VAL A 320 5.33 10.29 18.26
C VAL A 320 6.31 10.66 19.38
N PRO A 321 6.02 10.30 20.65
CA PRO A 321 6.81 10.75 21.79
C PRO A 321 8.26 10.23 21.80
N SER A 322 8.50 9.08 21.14
CA SER A 322 9.82 8.45 21.09
C SER A 322 10.83 9.18 20.21
N ILE A 323 10.36 10.11 19.36
CA ILE A 323 11.27 10.95 18.57
C ILE A 323 11.70 12.13 19.41
N GLN A 324 12.99 12.13 19.75
CA GLN A 324 13.62 13.20 20.51
C GLN A 324 13.84 14.41 19.60
N SER A 325 13.00 15.41 19.72
CA SER A 325 13.23 16.73 19.15
C SER A 325 12.60 17.80 20.02
N ASN A 326 13.08 19.02 19.86
CA ASN A 326 12.43 20.21 20.45
C ASN A 326 11.01 20.41 19.92
N ARG A 327 10.64 19.70 18.87
CA ARG A 327 9.29 19.64 18.27
C ARG A 327 8.91 18.17 18.15
N ARG A 328 7.88 17.76 18.87
CA ARG A 328 7.30 16.43 18.75
C ARG A 328 6.90 16.17 17.30
N TYR A 329 7.31 15.02 16.77
CA TYR A 329 6.96 14.65 15.40
C TYR A 329 5.45 14.48 15.24
N TYR A 330 4.88 15.24 14.32
CA TYR A 330 3.48 15.16 13.94
C TYR A 330 3.31 15.47 12.45
N GLN A 331 2.76 14.53 11.69
CA GLN A 331 2.63 14.61 10.23
C GLN A 331 1.27 15.16 9.77
N GLY A 332 0.32 15.41 10.65
CA GLY A 332 -1.07 15.76 10.33
C GLY A 332 -1.32 17.22 9.96
N GLY A 333 -0.29 18.07 9.90
CA GLY A 333 -0.43 19.49 9.60
C GLY A 333 -1.14 20.26 10.72
N ARG A 334 -2.02 21.19 10.37
CA ARG A 334 -2.74 22.06 11.33
C ARG A 334 -4.04 21.46 11.87
N CYS A 335 -4.41 20.26 11.42
CA CYS A 335 -5.67 19.64 11.81
C CYS A 335 -5.53 18.79 13.06
N ILE A 336 -6.53 18.81 13.94
CA ILE A 336 -6.64 17.86 15.05
C ILE A 336 -6.84 16.45 14.47
N PRO A 337 -6.04 15.44 14.88
CA PRO A 337 -6.17 14.07 14.37
C PRO A 337 -7.53 13.48 14.67
N ALA A 338 -8.16 12.88 13.67
CA ALA A 338 -9.35 12.08 13.83
C ALA A 338 -8.98 10.62 14.04
N PRO A 339 -9.66 9.89 14.94
CA PRO A 339 -9.38 8.48 15.19
C PRO A 339 -9.88 7.59 14.06
N LEU A 340 -9.35 6.37 14.04
CA LEU A 340 -10.01 5.23 13.41
C LEU A 340 -11.00 4.64 14.40
N LYS A 341 -12.21 4.34 13.94
CA LYS A 341 -13.19 3.54 14.67
C LYS A 341 -13.01 2.08 14.26
N ILE A 342 -12.72 1.26 15.24
CA ILE A 342 -12.59 -0.19 15.11
C ILE A 342 -13.90 -0.80 15.57
N THR A 343 -14.57 -1.59 14.73
CA THR A 343 -15.80 -2.30 15.09
C THR A 343 -15.64 -3.78 14.81
N LYS A 344 -15.74 -4.61 15.83
CA LYS A 344 -15.69 -6.06 15.75
C LYS A 344 -17.07 -6.63 15.44
N TYR A 345 -17.23 -7.21 14.27
CA TYR A 345 -18.48 -7.84 13.81
C TYR A 345 -18.56 -9.30 14.24
N TYR A 346 -17.43 -9.99 14.25
CA TYR A 346 -17.31 -11.39 14.63
C TYR A 346 -16.00 -11.64 15.35
N GLY A 347 -15.97 -12.63 16.22
CA GLY A 347 -14.77 -13.11 16.91
C GLY A 347 -14.67 -12.69 18.37
N HIS A 348 -13.68 -13.32 19.04
CA HIS A 348 -13.44 -13.14 20.47
C HIS A 348 -12.11 -12.43 20.77
N GLY A 349 -11.34 -12.08 19.75
CA GLY A 349 -10.07 -11.37 19.90
C GLY A 349 -10.20 -10.12 20.77
N ASP A 350 -9.22 -9.85 21.61
CA ASP A 350 -9.20 -8.66 22.43
C ASP A 350 -9.01 -7.41 21.58
N LEU A 351 -9.82 -6.37 21.85
CA LEU A 351 -9.76 -5.12 21.07
C LEU A 351 -8.44 -4.37 21.23
N GLU A 352 -7.75 -4.50 22.35
CA GLU A 352 -6.45 -3.87 22.55
C GLU A 352 -5.40 -4.53 21.66
N THR A 353 -5.38 -5.85 21.60
CA THR A 353 -4.52 -6.62 20.70
C THR A 353 -4.79 -6.25 19.22
N ILE A 354 -6.06 -6.24 18.83
CA ILE A 354 -6.48 -5.84 17.47
C ILE A 354 -6.04 -4.40 17.16
N ALA A 355 -6.17 -3.47 18.11
CA ALA A 355 -5.73 -2.09 17.94
C ALA A 355 -4.20 -1.98 17.79
N LYS A 356 -3.42 -2.75 18.55
CA LYS A 356 -1.96 -2.85 18.41
C LYS A 356 -1.55 -3.37 17.04
N GLU A 357 -2.22 -4.41 16.56
CA GLU A 357 -2.00 -4.96 15.20
C GLU A 357 -2.29 -3.90 14.12
N ILE A 358 -3.45 -3.23 14.20
CA ILE A 358 -3.82 -2.16 13.27
C ILE A 358 -2.80 -1.01 13.31
N LEU A 359 -2.36 -0.61 14.50
CA LEU A 359 -1.34 0.43 14.68
C LEU A 359 -0.01 0.01 14.04
N GLY A 360 0.41 -1.24 14.23
CA GLY A 360 1.59 -1.82 13.58
C GLY A 360 1.49 -1.74 12.06
N PHE A 361 0.37 -2.14 11.49
CA PHE A 361 0.17 -2.12 10.02
C PHE A 361 0.20 -0.71 9.42
N THR A 362 0.04 0.36 10.19
CA THR A 362 0.25 1.72 9.70
C THR A 362 1.72 2.04 9.42
N LYS A 363 2.66 1.20 9.84
CA LYS A 363 4.11 1.32 9.54
C LYS A 363 4.54 0.50 8.31
N MET A 364 3.64 -0.28 7.71
CA MET A 364 3.95 -1.20 6.61
C MET A 364 3.76 -0.59 5.21
N ASN A 365 3.81 0.72 5.10
CA ASN A 365 3.86 1.39 3.79
C ASN A 365 5.31 1.50 3.31
N TRP A 366 5.73 0.60 2.45
CA TRP A 366 7.08 0.59 1.87
C TRP A 366 7.29 1.58 0.71
N ASN A 367 6.29 2.38 0.40
CA ASN A 367 6.39 3.42 -0.64
C ASN A 367 6.82 4.79 -0.08
N SER A 368 7.08 4.87 1.22
CA SER A 368 7.41 6.14 1.88
C SER A 368 8.22 5.91 3.15
N PHE A 369 9.17 6.79 3.43
CA PHE A 369 9.85 6.87 4.72
C PHE A 369 9.05 7.58 5.81
N ASN A 370 7.79 7.91 5.56
CA ASN A 370 6.93 8.41 6.62
C ASN A 370 6.87 7.39 7.76
N LEU A 371 6.97 7.86 8.98
CA LEU A 371 6.95 6.98 10.16
C LEU A 371 5.70 6.10 10.25
N TYR A 372 4.60 6.57 9.67
CA TYR A 372 3.31 5.86 9.66
C TYR A 372 2.38 6.41 8.58
N THR A 373 1.38 5.62 8.25
CA THR A 373 0.22 6.04 7.46
C THR A 373 -1.02 6.14 8.33
N LYS A 374 -2.06 6.78 7.82
CA LYS A 374 -3.32 6.94 8.54
C LYS A 374 -4.11 5.63 8.63
N LEU A 375 -4.12 4.87 7.54
CA LEU A 375 -4.78 3.57 7.43
C LEU A 375 -3.77 2.44 7.55
N PRO A 376 -4.18 1.28 8.09
CA PRO A 376 -3.33 0.09 8.08
C PRO A 376 -3.12 -0.43 6.65
N ALA A 377 -1.97 -1.04 6.41
CA ALA A 377 -1.60 -1.56 5.09
C ALA A 377 -2.65 -2.51 4.49
N THR A 378 -3.31 -3.31 5.30
CA THR A 378 -4.41 -4.20 4.88
C THR A 378 -5.56 -3.46 4.17
N ILE A 379 -5.85 -2.23 4.60
CA ILE A 379 -6.91 -1.40 4.01
C ILE A 379 -6.38 -0.54 2.87
N ASP A 380 -5.24 0.14 3.10
CA ASP A 380 -4.68 1.09 2.15
C ASP A 380 -4.30 0.40 0.84
N THR A 381 -3.66 -0.73 0.95
CA THR A 381 -3.19 -1.50 -0.20
C THR A 381 -4.31 -2.21 -0.96
N SER A 382 -5.32 -2.73 -0.28
CA SER A 382 -6.48 -3.35 -0.94
C SER A 382 -7.27 -2.34 -1.78
N ASN A 383 -7.34 -1.08 -1.35
CA ASN A 383 -7.96 0.00 -2.12
C ASN A 383 -7.13 0.35 -3.37
N THR A 384 -5.81 0.48 -3.23
CA THR A 384 -4.90 0.76 -4.35
C THR A 384 -4.97 -0.35 -5.40
N LEU A 385 -4.96 -1.59 -4.94
CA LEU A 385 -5.06 -2.75 -5.81
C LEU A 385 -6.39 -2.77 -6.59
N ALA A 386 -7.49 -2.49 -5.91
CA ALA A 386 -8.80 -2.46 -6.55
C ALA A 386 -8.87 -1.39 -7.65
N GLN A 387 -8.20 -0.24 -7.48
CA GLN A 387 -8.10 0.81 -8.50
C GLN A 387 -7.29 0.36 -9.72
N VAL A 388 -6.12 -0.26 -9.50
CA VAL A 388 -5.28 -0.77 -10.58
C VAL A 388 -5.92 -1.99 -11.25
N GLY A 389 -6.66 -2.80 -10.50
CA GLY A 389 -7.37 -3.97 -10.99
C GLY A 389 -8.31 -3.67 -12.16
N ASN A 390 -8.92 -2.48 -12.19
CA ASN A 390 -9.74 -2.04 -13.31
C ASN A 390 -9.00 -1.89 -14.63
N LEU A 391 -7.68 -1.73 -14.59
CA LEU A 391 -6.81 -1.61 -15.75
C LEU A 391 -6.25 -2.96 -16.22
N LEU A 392 -6.36 -3.99 -15.39
CA LEU A 392 -5.91 -5.35 -15.72
C LEU A 392 -6.96 -6.03 -16.60
N ARG A 393 -6.56 -6.53 -17.77
CA ARG A 393 -7.49 -7.16 -18.72
C ARG A 393 -7.94 -8.55 -18.29
N GLN A 394 -7.06 -9.30 -17.57
CA GLN A 394 -7.32 -10.64 -17.10
C GLN A 394 -6.74 -10.77 -15.69
N TYR A 395 -7.53 -10.47 -14.68
CA TYR A 395 -7.08 -10.46 -13.30
C TYR A 395 -7.74 -11.54 -12.42
N ASN A 396 -8.75 -12.22 -12.93
CA ASN A 396 -9.54 -13.14 -12.12
C ASN A 396 -8.71 -14.31 -11.58
N GLY A 397 -8.57 -14.37 -10.27
CA GLY A 397 -7.84 -15.42 -9.57
C GLY A 397 -6.31 -15.33 -9.62
N VAL A 398 -5.75 -14.27 -10.20
CA VAL A 398 -4.29 -14.06 -10.27
C VAL A 398 -3.78 -13.45 -8.97
N THR A 399 -2.69 -14.01 -8.46
CA THR A 399 -1.99 -13.49 -7.28
C THR A 399 -0.82 -12.63 -7.72
N TYR A 400 -0.73 -11.45 -7.13
CA TYR A 400 0.33 -10.48 -7.37
C TYR A 400 1.12 -10.21 -6.10
N ASP A 401 2.40 -9.87 -6.26
CA ASP A 401 3.18 -9.27 -5.19
C ASP A 401 2.86 -7.78 -5.07
N TYR A 402 2.71 -7.27 -3.86
CA TYR A 402 2.46 -5.85 -3.58
C TYR A 402 3.46 -4.91 -4.26
N ARG A 403 4.71 -5.34 -4.34
CA ARG A 403 5.82 -4.56 -4.89
C ARG A 403 5.67 -4.21 -6.37
N PHE A 404 4.77 -4.88 -7.09
CA PHE A 404 4.41 -4.49 -8.47
C PHE A 404 3.50 -3.25 -8.51
N PHE A 405 2.84 -2.90 -7.40
CA PHE A 405 1.86 -1.81 -7.33
C PHE A 405 2.33 -0.58 -6.55
N ILE A 406 3.51 -0.64 -5.98
CA ILE A 406 4.15 0.49 -5.29
C ILE A 406 4.71 1.51 -6.29
#